data_2221e6a348efa1617912eeea3a8ab0c7
#
_entry.id   2221e6a348efa1617912eeea3a8ab0c7
#
_cell.length_a   1.000
_cell.length_b   1.000
_cell.length_c   1.000
_cell.angle_alpha   90.00
_cell.angle_beta   90.00
_cell.angle_gamma   90.00
#
_symmetry.space_group_name_H-M   'P 1'
#
loop_
_entity.id
_entity.type
_entity.pdbx_description
1 polymer ?
#
loop_
_entity_poly.entity_id
_entity_poly.type
_entity_poly.pdbx_seq_one_letter_code
_entity_poly.pdbx_strand_id
1 'polypeptide(L)'
;MTASDGIAAPVAAVSPPWTRRPANLASAVAGELVARIVRGQHPEGTPLPPEPALCETFSVSRTVVREAVKMLQEKGLVQVRQGSGTTVTPRTMWNLLDELVLAATIAEEDGLDVLDDLVVTRRLLESDMAHVAARLATDDVADGLREIVDRMDGLVDDHVAYAHQDRAFHDLIMRTSGNRIARAVVRALESQVIHSDRYVGQTQRDLCVASNRGHRRVYERIAAHDPEGAAEAMFTHITEAWLVRRAGPGGPERLER
;
A
#
# COMPACT_ATOMS: atom_id res chain seq x y z
N MET A 1 75.76 -8.14 -14.91
CA MET A 1 74.78 -7.19 -15.49
C MET A 1 73.45 -7.92 -15.52
N THR A 2 72.65 -7.68 -14.51
CA THR A 2 71.32 -8.25 -14.42
C THR A 2 70.35 -7.09 -14.20
N ALA A 3 69.50 -6.88 -15.24
CA ALA A 3 68.48 -5.85 -15.22
C ALA A 3 67.32 -6.33 -14.28
N SER A 4 66.96 -5.48 -13.33
CA SER A 4 65.84 -5.66 -12.43
C SER A 4 64.60 -5.02 -13.07
N ASP A 5 63.65 -5.81 -13.57
CA ASP A 5 62.35 -5.32 -14.00
C ASP A 5 61.51 -5.01 -12.76
N GLY A 6 61.30 -3.71 -12.55
CA GLY A 6 60.36 -3.21 -11.56
C GLY A 6 58.93 -3.31 -12.04
N ILE A 7 58.19 -4.26 -11.53
CA ILE A 7 56.73 -4.37 -11.74
C ILE A 7 56.05 -3.31 -10.85
N ALA A 8 55.48 -2.29 -11.49
CA ALA A 8 54.66 -1.30 -10.82
C ALA A 8 53.34 -1.96 -10.34
N ALA A 9 53.06 -1.86 -9.02
CA ALA A 9 51.83 -2.34 -8.42
C ALA A 9 50.61 -1.55 -8.98
N PRO A 10 49.46 -2.19 -9.21
CA PRO A 10 48.28 -1.52 -9.67
C PRO A 10 47.72 -0.56 -8.61
N VAL A 11 47.55 0.70 -9.00
CA VAL A 11 46.91 1.72 -8.17
C VAL A 11 45.50 1.28 -7.90
N ALA A 12 45.18 0.97 -6.64
CA ALA A 12 43.81 0.66 -6.22
C ALA A 12 42.90 1.86 -6.51
N ALA A 13 41.94 1.66 -7.38
CA ALA A 13 40.89 2.63 -7.64
C ALA A 13 40.11 2.87 -6.33
N VAL A 14 40.31 3.98 -5.69
CA VAL A 14 39.55 4.45 -4.55
C VAL A 14 38.18 4.84 -5.09
N SER A 15 37.19 3.96 -4.94
CA SER A 15 35.78 4.30 -5.20
C SER A 15 35.41 5.44 -4.25
N PRO A 16 34.86 6.58 -4.75
CA PRO A 16 34.43 7.65 -3.88
C PRO A 16 33.35 7.10 -2.93
N PRO A 17 33.39 7.47 -1.65
CA PRO A 17 32.34 7.08 -0.72
C PRO A 17 31.04 7.67 -1.24
N TRP A 18 30.13 6.80 -1.71
CA TRP A 18 28.76 7.16 -1.94
C TRP A 18 28.16 7.46 -0.57
N THR A 19 28.41 8.66 -0.08
CA THR A 19 27.63 9.21 1.02
C THR A 19 26.20 9.21 0.53
N ARG A 20 25.35 8.36 1.12
CA ARG A 20 23.91 8.44 0.94
C ARG A 20 23.52 9.89 1.17
N ARG A 21 23.31 10.63 0.06
CA ARG A 21 22.56 11.88 0.15
C ARG A 21 21.28 11.53 0.87
N PRO A 22 20.81 12.34 1.82
CA PRO A 22 19.52 12.08 2.43
C PRO A 22 18.47 12.17 1.31
N ALA A 23 18.12 11.03 0.71
CA ALA A 23 16.94 10.83 -0.12
C ALA A 23 15.68 11.29 0.63
N ASN A 24 15.86 11.69 1.86
CA ASN A 24 14.86 11.94 2.86
C ASN A 24 14.32 13.39 2.83
N LEU A 25 15.09 14.39 2.40
CA LEU A 25 14.65 15.78 2.57
C LEU A 25 13.64 16.20 1.49
N ALA A 26 13.87 15.85 0.22
CA ALA A 26 12.91 16.10 -0.85
C ALA A 26 11.63 15.27 -0.66
N SER A 27 11.77 14.02 -0.23
CA SER A 27 10.63 13.16 0.11
C SER A 27 9.84 13.69 1.31
N ALA A 28 10.51 14.22 2.34
CA ALA A 28 9.84 14.81 3.48
C ALA A 28 9.06 16.08 3.08
N VAL A 29 9.66 16.95 2.28
CA VAL A 29 8.99 18.15 1.73
C VAL A 29 7.82 17.74 0.83
N ALA A 30 8.00 16.75 -0.03
CA ALA A 30 6.92 16.23 -0.87
C ALA A 30 5.77 15.67 -0.04
N GLY A 31 6.04 14.87 0.99
CA GLY A 31 5.02 14.32 1.89
C GLY A 31 4.22 15.41 2.60
N GLU A 32 4.88 16.45 3.11
CA GLU A 32 4.20 17.57 3.75
C GLU A 32 3.35 18.36 2.74
N LEU A 33 3.85 18.59 1.51
CA LEU A 33 3.08 19.25 0.46
C LEU A 33 1.87 18.40 0.02
N VAL A 34 2.03 17.07 -0.11
CA VAL A 34 0.91 16.15 -0.35
C VAL A 34 -0.16 16.34 0.71
N ALA A 35 0.23 16.28 1.99
CA ALA A 35 -0.71 16.45 3.10
C ALA A 35 -1.42 17.82 3.07
N ARG A 36 -0.71 18.92 2.76
CA ARG A 36 -1.31 20.26 2.65
C ARG A 36 -2.29 20.38 1.48
N ILE A 37 -1.96 19.79 0.33
CA ILE A 37 -2.84 19.76 -0.84
C ILE A 37 -4.10 18.96 -0.54
N VAL A 38 -3.96 17.77 0.01
CA VAL A 38 -5.09 16.89 0.34
C VAL A 38 -6.02 17.54 1.38
N ARG A 39 -5.46 18.24 2.39
CA ARG A 39 -6.24 19.03 3.38
C ARG A 39 -6.86 20.31 2.81
N GLY A 40 -6.66 20.61 1.53
CA GLY A 40 -7.21 21.81 0.90
C GLY A 40 -6.51 23.12 1.29
N GLN A 41 -5.35 23.07 1.97
CA GLN A 41 -4.54 24.29 2.23
C GLN A 41 -4.00 24.91 0.93
N HIS A 42 -3.86 24.09 -0.09
CA HIS A 42 -3.63 24.51 -1.48
C HIS A 42 -4.78 23.96 -2.33
N PRO A 43 -5.85 24.72 -2.57
CA PRO A 43 -7.03 24.25 -3.28
C PRO A 43 -6.75 23.85 -4.73
N GLU A 44 -7.59 22.98 -5.28
CA GLU A 44 -7.55 22.61 -6.69
C GLU A 44 -7.62 23.84 -7.60
N GLY A 45 -6.84 23.83 -8.67
CA GLY A 45 -6.75 24.94 -9.64
C GLY A 45 -5.97 26.15 -9.16
N THR A 46 -5.51 26.19 -7.90
CA THR A 46 -4.73 27.32 -7.38
C THR A 46 -3.22 27.10 -7.58
N PRO A 47 -2.44 28.18 -7.73
CA PRO A 47 -0.99 28.06 -7.81
C PRO A 47 -0.39 27.66 -6.46
N LEU A 48 0.59 26.77 -6.46
CA LEU A 48 1.47 26.58 -5.32
C LEU A 48 2.33 27.84 -5.09
N PRO A 49 2.79 28.07 -3.83
CA PRO A 49 3.78 29.10 -3.57
C PRO A 49 5.00 28.94 -4.48
N PRO A 50 5.62 30.06 -4.92
CA PRO A 50 6.80 30.01 -5.79
C PRO A 50 7.98 29.33 -5.06
N GLU A 51 8.90 28.71 -5.85
CA GLU A 51 10.07 28.00 -5.30
C GLU A 51 10.82 28.75 -4.18
N PRO A 52 11.09 30.09 -4.29
CA PRO A 52 11.76 30.80 -3.21
C PRO A 52 10.98 30.76 -1.88
N ALA A 53 9.66 30.95 -1.94
CA ALA A 53 8.83 30.91 -0.74
C ALA A 53 8.77 29.50 -0.11
N LEU A 54 8.74 28.44 -0.94
CA LEU A 54 8.84 27.07 -0.44
C LEU A 54 10.21 26.78 0.19
N CYS A 55 11.31 27.34 -0.38
CA CYS A 55 12.63 27.23 0.22
C CYS A 55 12.69 27.84 1.63
N GLU A 56 12.08 29.03 1.80
CA GLU A 56 11.99 29.68 3.10
C GLU A 56 11.11 28.91 4.07
N THR A 57 9.90 28.48 3.62
CA THR A 57 8.95 27.73 4.45
C THR A 57 9.53 26.45 5.01
N PHE A 58 10.26 25.70 4.18
CA PHE A 58 10.83 24.41 4.57
C PHE A 58 12.31 24.49 5.00
N SER A 59 12.92 25.68 4.94
CA SER A 59 14.35 25.90 5.24
C SER A 59 15.27 24.95 4.44
N VAL A 60 14.98 24.79 3.14
CA VAL A 60 15.70 23.86 2.24
C VAL A 60 16.21 24.57 0.98
N SER A 61 17.13 23.92 0.26
CA SER A 61 17.67 24.43 -0.99
C SER A 61 16.64 24.37 -2.15
N ARG A 62 16.84 25.21 -3.18
CA ARG A 62 16.02 25.17 -4.42
C ARG A 62 16.03 23.79 -5.09
N THR A 63 17.13 23.06 -5.05
CA THR A 63 17.22 21.70 -5.61
C THR A 63 16.27 20.75 -4.89
N VAL A 64 16.18 20.82 -3.57
CA VAL A 64 15.26 20.00 -2.77
C VAL A 64 13.80 20.31 -3.11
N VAL A 65 13.44 21.61 -3.22
CA VAL A 65 12.10 22.04 -3.61
C VAL A 65 11.75 21.54 -5.01
N ARG A 66 12.64 21.68 -5.99
CA ARG A 66 12.42 21.19 -7.35
C ARG A 66 12.18 19.69 -7.43
N GLU A 67 12.98 18.91 -6.72
CA GLU A 67 12.78 17.46 -6.63
C GLU A 67 11.44 17.13 -5.95
N ALA A 68 11.06 17.83 -4.89
CA ALA A 68 9.76 17.65 -4.24
C ALA A 68 8.59 17.97 -5.20
N VAL A 69 8.65 19.10 -5.92
CA VAL A 69 7.63 19.48 -6.93
C VAL A 69 7.54 18.46 -8.06
N LYS A 70 8.69 17.91 -8.52
CA LYS A 70 8.72 16.83 -9.51
C LYS A 70 8.01 15.59 -8.99
N MET A 71 8.24 15.20 -7.73
CA MET A 71 7.53 14.09 -7.10
C MET A 71 6.02 14.33 -7.04
N LEU A 72 5.56 15.55 -6.70
CA LEU A 72 4.14 15.90 -6.74
C LEU A 72 3.55 15.79 -8.15
N GLN A 73 4.30 16.18 -9.18
CA GLN A 73 3.88 16.07 -10.57
C GLN A 73 3.76 14.60 -11.01
N GLU A 74 4.72 13.74 -10.64
CA GLU A 74 4.67 12.30 -10.89
C GLU A 74 3.47 11.63 -10.21
N LYS A 75 3.05 12.15 -9.07
CA LYS A 75 1.85 11.71 -8.33
C LYS A 75 0.53 12.29 -8.86
N GLY A 76 0.59 13.16 -9.87
CA GLY A 76 -0.59 13.79 -10.46
C GLY A 76 -1.18 14.94 -9.64
N LEU A 77 -0.56 15.35 -8.53
CA LEU A 77 -1.07 16.40 -7.62
C LEU A 77 -0.89 17.82 -8.14
N VAL A 78 0.11 18.02 -9.01
CA VAL A 78 0.39 19.34 -9.57
C VAL A 78 0.76 19.25 -11.05
N GLN A 79 0.54 20.35 -11.77
CA GLN A 79 0.99 20.56 -13.12
C GLN A 79 1.93 21.78 -13.18
N VAL A 80 3.12 21.57 -13.74
CA VAL A 80 4.08 22.65 -13.99
C VAL A 80 3.87 23.20 -15.39
N ARG A 81 3.64 24.50 -15.52
CA ARG A 81 3.54 25.18 -16.82
C ARG A 81 4.62 26.26 -16.92
N GLN A 82 5.40 26.23 -17.99
CA GLN A 82 6.44 27.20 -18.23
C GLN A 82 5.84 28.62 -18.27
N GLY A 83 6.39 29.53 -17.47
CA GLY A 83 5.90 30.91 -17.36
C GLY A 83 4.66 31.13 -16.47
N SER A 84 3.92 30.07 -16.12
CA SER A 84 2.70 30.17 -15.30
C SER A 84 2.85 29.54 -13.88
N GLY A 85 4.01 28.93 -13.61
CA GLY A 85 4.26 28.33 -12.30
C GLY A 85 3.70 26.91 -12.17
N THR A 86 3.50 26.49 -10.91
CA THR A 86 3.00 25.18 -10.53
C THR A 86 1.58 25.30 -9.99
N THR A 87 0.64 24.57 -10.55
CA THR A 87 -0.80 24.63 -10.17
C THR A 87 -1.26 23.27 -9.65
N VAL A 88 -2.08 23.26 -8.61
CA VAL A 88 -2.70 22.06 -8.06
C VAL A 88 -3.73 21.50 -9.05
N THR A 89 -3.69 20.23 -9.32
CA THR A 89 -4.60 19.53 -10.24
C THR A 89 -5.91 19.16 -9.54
N PRO A 90 -7.00 18.90 -10.30
CA PRO A 90 -8.20 18.29 -9.76
C PRO A 90 -7.93 16.93 -9.11
N ARG A 91 -8.68 16.55 -8.07
CA ARG A 91 -8.56 15.27 -7.36
C ARG A 91 -8.66 14.05 -8.28
N THR A 92 -9.44 14.17 -9.36
CA THR A 92 -9.58 13.11 -10.37
C THR A 92 -8.28 12.76 -11.12
N MET A 93 -7.26 13.61 -11.03
CA MET A 93 -5.94 13.38 -11.62
C MET A 93 -4.94 12.78 -10.63
N TRP A 94 -5.27 12.71 -9.34
CA TRP A 94 -4.37 12.21 -8.31
C TRP A 94 -4.18 10.70 -8.43
N ASN A 95 -2.94 10.26 -8.32
CA ASN A 95 -2.63 8.83 -8.31
C ASN A 95 -2.92 8.22 -6.91
N LEU A 96 -4.15 7.75 -6.70
CA LEU A 96 -4.53 7.10 -5.44
C LEU A 96 -3.84 5.75 -5.20
N LEU A 97 -3.12 5.19 -6.18
CA LEU A 97 -2.27 4.01 -5.96
C LEU A 97 -0.87 4.40 -5.43
N ASP A 98 -0.56 5.70 -5.37
CA ASP A 98 0.65 6.19 -4.74
C ASP A 98 0.51 6.22 -3.21
N GLU A 99 1.53 5.73 -2.55
CA GLU A 99 1.58 5.58 -1.10
C GLU A 99 1.26 6.87 -0.34
N LEU A 100 1.95 7.94 -0.65
CA LEU A 100 1.79 9.20 0.07
C LEU A 100 0.41 9.83 -0.17
N VAL A 101 -0.10 9.73 -1.40
CA VAL A 101 -1.41 10.28 -1.77
C VAL A 101 -2.53 9.53 -1.06
N LEU A 102 -2.52 8.21 -1.13
CA LEU A 102 -3.55 7.38 -0.50
C LEU A 102 -3.53 7.53 1.03
N ALA A 103 -2.33 7.46 1.66
CA ALA A 103 -2.21 7.63 3.11
C ALA A 103 -2.71 9.01 3.57
N ALA A 104 -2.36 10.10 2.85
CA ALA A 104 -2.86 11.43 3.16
C ALA A 104 -4.39 11.51 3.02
N THR A 105 -4.96 10.90 1.96
CA THR A 105 -6.40 10.93 1.72
C THR A 105 -7.17 10.15 2.80
N ILE A 106 -6.66 8.98 3.22
CA ILE A 106 -7.27 8.19 4.31
C ILE A 106 -7.23 8.96 5.66
N ALA A 107 -6.24 9.81 5.87
CA ALA A 107 -6.11 10.58 7.10
C ALA A 107 -7.17 11.68 7.25
N GLU A 108 -7.84 12.11 6.18
CA GLU A 108 -8.86 13.16 6.18
C GLU A 108 -10.23 12.67 6.67
N GLU A 109 -11.18 13.59 6.86
CA GLU A 109 -12.54 13.26 7.35
C GLU A 109 -13.25 12.24 6.46
N ASP A 110 -13.11 12.36 5.13
CA ASP A 110 -13.67 11.45 4.12
C ASP A 110 -12.89 10.12 3.99
N GLY A 111 -11.86 9.90 4.82
CA GLY A 111 -10.97 8.74 4.72
C GLY A 111 -11.67 7.38 4.87
N LEU A 112 -12.81 7.33 5.56
CA LEU A 112 -13.61 6.10 5.66
C LEU A 112 -14.26 5.73 4.33
N ASP A 113 -14.70 6.70 3.52
CA ASP A 113 -15.28 6.44 2.20
C ASP A 113 -14.19 5.90 1.24
N VAL A 114 -12.97 6.41 1.34
CA VAL A 114 -11.82 5.89 0.58
C VAL A 114 -11.46 4.47 1.00
N LEU A 115 -11.55 4.15 2.29
CA LEU A 115 -11.36 2.79 2.79
C LEU A 115 -12.48 1.86 2.34
N ASP A 116 -13.74 2.32 2.28
CA ASP A 116 -14.85 1.55 1.70
C ASP A 116 -14.58 1.22 0.22
N ASP A 117 -14.20 2.20 -0.60
CA ASP A 117 -13.86 2.00 -2.02
C ASP A 117 -12.68 1.03 -2.20
N LEU A 118 -11.69 1.10 -1.32
CA LEU A 118 -10.55 0.19 -1.30
C LEU A 118 -11.00 -1.25 -1.00
N VAL A 119 -11.85 -1.44 0.02
CA VAL A 119 -12.38 -2.77 0.38
C VAL A 119 -13.25 -3.33 -0.74
N VAL A 120 -14.08 -2.50 -1.38
CA VAL A 120 -14.84 -2.90 -2.59
C VAL A 120 -13.90 -3.38 -3.70
N THR A 121 -12.83 -2.64 -3.96
CA THR A 121 -11.84 -3.03 -4.98
C THR A 121 -11.14 -4.34 -4.62
N ARG A 122 -10.71 -4.51 -3.37
CA ARG A 122 -10.08 -5.74 -2.89
C ARG A 122 -11.02 -6.94 -3.04
N ARG A 123 -12.25 -6.84 -2.51
CA ARG A 123 -13.19 -7.96 -2.55
C ARG A 123 -13.50 -8.42 -3.98
N LEU A 124 -13.60 -7.49 -4.95
CA LEU A 124 -13.81 -7.84 -6.35
C LEU A 124 -12.61 -8.58 -6.95
N LEU A 125 -11.41 -8.04 -6.77
CA LEU A 125 -10.19 -8.63 -7.34
C LEU A 125 -9.81 -9.94 -6.65
N GLU A 126 -9.87 -9.99 -5.32
CA GLU A 126 -9.45 -11.17 -4.57
C GLU A 126 -10.46 -12.32 -4.66
N SER A 127 -11.76 -12.02 -4.79
CA SER A 127 -12.77 -13.06 -5.04
C SER A 127 -12.59 -13.71 -6.41
N ASP A 128 -12.33 -12.93 -7.46
CA ASP A 128 -12.00 -13.47 -8.78
C ASP A 128 -10.71 -14.32 -8.73
N MET A 129 -9.68 -13.81 -8.04
CA MET A 129 -8.44 -14.57 -7.88
C MET A 129 -8.62 -15.84 -7.05
N ALA A 130 -9.51 -15.86 -6.04
CA ALA A 130 -9.84 -17.07 -5.27
C ALA A 130 -10.60 -18.09 -6.13
N HIS A 131 -11.54 -17.64 -6.98
CA HIS A 131 -12.20 -18.49 -7.97
C HIS A 131 -11.18 -19.21 -8.88
N VAL A 132 -10.25 -18.45 -9.46
CA VAL A 132 -9.21 -19.01 -10.33
C VAL A 132 -8.25 -19.91 -9.55
N ALA A 133 -7.88 -19.51 -8.32
CA ALA A 133 -7.00 -20.31 -7.47
C ALA A 133 -7.62 -21.67 -7.14
N ALA A 134 -8.91 -21.77 -6.86
CA ALA A 134 -9.59 -23.03 -6.60
C ALA A 134 -9.54 -23.99 -7.82
N ARG A 135 -9.50 -23.45 -9.03
CA ARG A 135 -9.35 -24.27 -10.25
C ARG A 135 -7.91 -24.77 -10.49
N LEU A 136 -6.93 -24.02 -10.02
CA LEU A 136 -5.51 -24.24 -10.31
C LEU A 136 -4.71 -24.78 -9.13
N ALA A 137 -5.32 -24.82 -7.93
CA ALA A 137 -4.65 -25.27 -6.72
C ALA A 137 -4.14 -26.72 -6.87
N THR A 138 -2.91 -26.93 -6.46
CA THR A 138 -2.33 -28.26 -6.24
C THR A 138 -2.46 -28.63 -4.77
N ASP A 139 -2.22 -29.91 -4.44
CA ASP A 139 -2.18 -30.36 -3.05
C ASP A 139 -1.19 -29.53 -2.21
N ASP A 140 -0.02 -29.17 -2.78
CA ASP A 140 0.98 -28.33 -2.11
C ASP A 140 0.43 -26.92 -1.78
N VAL A 141 -0.40 -26.35 -2.67
CA VAL A 141 -1.04 -25.03 -2.43
C VAL A 141 -2.10 -25.17 -1.33
N ALA A 142 -2.92 -26.22 -1.38
CA ALA A 142 -3.93 -26.48 -0.36
C ALA A 142 -3.28 -26.72 1.03
N ASP A 143 -2.21 -27.51 1.09
CA ASP A 143 -1.45 -27.74 2.30
C ASP A 143 -0.81 -26.45 2.83
N GLY A 144 -0.23 -25.64 1.96
CA GLY A 144 0.33 -24.34 2.33
C GLY A 144 -0.71 -23.37 2.91
N LEU A 145 -1.91 -23.31 2.33
CA LEU A 145 -3.02 -22.51 2.87
C LEU A 145 -3.48 -23.02 4.24
N ARG A 146 -3.61 -24.35 4.40
CA ARG A 146 -3.96 -24.97 5.68
C ARG A 146 -2.96 -24.63 6.77
N GLU A 147 -1.66 -24.80 6.49
CA GLU A 147 -0.60 -24.47 7.44
C GLU A 147 -0.61 -22.99 7.88
N ILE A 148 -0.91 -22.07 6.95
CA ILE A 148 -1.01 -20.65 7.30
C ILE A 148 -2.20 -20.42 8.23
N VAL A 149 -3.39 -20.96 7.90
CA VAL A 149 -4.60 -20.82 8.72
C VAL A 149 -4.41 -21.43 10.12
N ASP A 150 -3.79 -22.61 10.19
CA ASP A 150 -3.51 -23.28 11.47
C ASP A 150 -2.50 -22.51 12.33
N ARG A 151 -1.49 -21.87 11.72
CA ARG A 151 -0.58 -20.95 12.43
C ARG A 151 -1.30 -19.71 12.96
N MET A 152 -2.23 -19.15 12.19
CA MET A 152 -3.00 -17.98 12.60
C MET A 152 -3.86 -18.24 13.84
N ASP A 153 -4.36 -19.47 14.05
CA ASP A 153 -5.08 -19.84 15.28
C ASP A 153 -4.24 -19.65 16.54
N GLY A 154 -2.93 -19.90 16.44
CA GLY A 154 -1.97 -19.71 17.54
C GLY A 154 -1.48 -18.26 17.71
N LEU A 155 -1.82 -17.36 16.80
CA LEU A 155 -1.31 -15.97 16.75
C LEU A 155 -2.36 -14.91 17.08
N VAL A 156 -3.56 -15.30 17.51
CA VAL A 156 -4.68 -14.37 17.78
C VAL A 156 -4.38 -13.31 18.84
N ASP A 157 -3.38 -13.53 19.68
CA ASP A 157 -2.90 -12.59 20.71
C ASP A 157 -1.63 -11.83 20.26
N ASP A 158 -0.99 -12.22 19.14
CA ASP A 158 0.14 -11.51 18.52
C ASP A 158 -0.31 -10.91 17.19
N HIS A 159 -0.84 -9.70 17.24
CA HIS A 159 -1.42 -9.02 16.09
C HIS A 159 -0.43 -8.74 14.96
N VAL A 160 0.86 -8.54 15.27
CA VAL A 160 1.89 -8.30 14.26
C VAL A 160 2.18 -9.59 13.48
N ALA A 161 2.39 -10.69 14.21
CA ALA A 161 2.62 -11.99 13.60
C ALA A 161 1.36 -12.47 12.85
N TYR A 162 0.16 -12.24 13.43
CA TYR A 162 -1.12 -12.54 12.77
C TYR A 162 -1.24 -11.82 11.43
N ALA A 163 -1.05 -10.50 11.40
CA ALA A 163 -1.14 -9.70 10.17
C ALA A 163 -0.10 -10.11 9.10
N HIS A 164 1.04 -10.65 9.52
CA HIS A 164 2.02 -11.21 8.59
C HIS A 164 1.50 -12.49 7.93
N GLN A 165 0.87 -13.38 8.68
CA GLN A 165 0.28 -14.62 8.16
C GLN A 165 -0.97 -14.33 7.32
N ASP A 166 -1.80 -13.37 7.72
CA ASP A 166 -2.95 -12.87 6.95
C ASP A 166 -2.52 -12.47 5.53
N ARG A 167 -1.50 -11.61 5.42
CA ARG A 167 -0.93 -11.24 4.10
C ARG A 167 -0.38 -12.43 3.32
N ALA A 168 0.28 -13.37 4.00
CA ALA A 168 0.83 -14.56 3.35
C ALA A 168 -0.28 -15.46 2.77
N PHE A 169 -1.41 -15.59 3.48
CA PHE A 169 -2.58 -16.32 3.02
C PHE A 169 -3.15 -15.73 1.73
N HIS A 170 -3.48 -14.43 1.74
CA HIS A 170 -4.00 -13.73 0.57
C HIS A 170 -2.99 -13.77 -0.59
N ASP A 171 -1.70 -13.53 -0.32
CA ASP A 171 -0.66 -13.55 -1.36
C ASP A 171 -0.49 -14.93 -2.02
N LEU A 172 -0.63 -16.03 -1.27
CA LEU A 172 -0.58 -17.38 -1.83
C LEU A 172 -1.73 -17.60 -2.81
N ILE A 173 -2.96 -17.21 -2.46
CA ILE A 173 -4.13 -17.31 -3.34
C ILE A 173 -3.94 -16.46 -4.60
N MET A 174 -3.54 -15.19 -4.43
CA MET A 174 -3.31 -14.28 -5.54
C MET A 174 -2.21 -14.78 -6.49
N ARG A 175 -1.14 -15.39 -5.98
CA ARG A 175 -0.08 -16.00 -6.81
C ARG A 175 -0.61 -17.21 -7.58
N THR A 176 -1.37 -18.06 -6.92
CA THR A 176 -1.95 -19.26 -7.54
C THR A 176 -2.89 -18.91 -8.70
N SER A 177 -3.63 -17.80 -8.59
CA SER A 177 -4.49 -17.32 -9.69
C SER A 177 -3.73 -16.93 -10.96
N GLY A 178 -2.44 -16.59 -10.86
CA GLY A 178 -1.61 -16.13 -11.97
C GLY A 178 -1.91 -14.70 -12.47
N ASN A 179 -2.88 -14.00 -11.92
CA ASN A 179 -3.21 -12.61 -12.30
C ASN A 179 -2.23 -11.61 -11.65
N ARG A 180 -1.09 -11.39 -12.31
CA ARG A 180 0.00 -10.53 -11.81
C ARG A 180 -0.41 -9.07 -11.65
N ILE A 181 -1.31 -8.55 -12.48
CA ILE A 181 -1.76 -7.16 -12.42
C ILE A 181 -2.72 -6.96 -11.25
N ALA A 182 -3.76 -7.79 -11.11
CA ALA A 182 -4.67 -7.72 -9.97
C ALA A 182 -3.92 -7.85 -8.64
N ARG A 183 -2.99 -8.81 -8.54
CA ARG A 183 -2.12 -8.96 -7.36
C ARG A 183 -1.29 -7.70 -7.07
N ALA A 184 -0.72 -7.06 -8.10
CA ALA A 184 0.07 -5.84 -7.92
C ALA A 184 -0.80 -4.68 -7.42
N VAL A 185 -2.02 -4.54 -7.92
CA VAL A 185 -2.98 -3.53 -7.45
C VAL A 185 -3.35 -3.77 -5.99
N VAL A 186 -3.76 -4.99 -5.62
CA VAL A 186 -4.12 -5.32 -4.23
C VAL A 186 -2.95 -5.04 -3.29
N ARG A 187 -1.73 -5.46 -3.64
CA ARG A 187 -0.54 -5.20 -2.81
C ARG A 187 -0.22 -3.72 -2.65
N ALA A 188 -0.38 -2.92 -3.71
CA ALA A 188 -0.20 -1.48 -3.63
C ALA A 188 -1.22 -0.85 -2.67
N LEU A 189 -2.47 -1.28 -2.70
CA LEU A 189 -3.52 -0.82 -1.79
C LEU A 189 -3.27 -1.25 -0.34
N GLU A 190 -2.90 -2.51 -0.10
CA GLU A 190 -2.66 -3.05 1.24
C GLU A 190 -1.51 -2.38 1.95
N SER A 191 -0.40 -2.09 1.25
CA SER A 191 0.79 -1.48 1.85
C SER A 191 0.49 -0.15 2.54
N GLN A 192 -0.57 0.54 2.11
CA GLN A 192 -0.97 1.85 2.60
C GLN A 192 -1.93 1.78 3.78
N VAL A 193 -2.82 0.81 3.73
CA VAL A 193 -3.89 0.62 4.71
C VAL A 193 -3.35 0.12 6.04
N ILE A 194 -2.33 -0.73 6.01
CA ILE A 194 -1.70 -1.33 7.19
C ILE A 194 -1.09 -0.28 8.13
N HIS A 195 -0.70 0.88 7.62
CA HIS A 195 -0.12 1.97 8.39
C HIS A 195 -1.17 3.02 8.82
N SER A 196 -2.43 2.85 8.44
CA SER A 196 -3.51 3.75 8.85
C SER A 196 -4.08 3.32 10.19
N ASP A 197 -3.97 4.15 11.22
CA ASP A 197 -4.60 3.92 12.54
C ASP A 197 -6.12 3.72 12.41
N ARG A 198 -6.74 4.29 11.38
CA ARG A 198 -8.18 4.13 11.08
C ARG A 198 -8.53 2.74 10.58
N TYR A 199 -7.63 2.08 9.85
CA TYR A 199 -7.83 0.72 9.36
C TYR A 199 -7.42 -0.35 10.37
N VAL A 200 -6.28 -0.13 11.03
CA VAL A 200 -5.76 -1.08 12.02
C VAL A 200 -6.71 -1.20 13.20
N GLY A 201 -7.48 -0.13 13.50
CA GLY A 201 -8.53 -0.15 14.50
C GLY A 201 -8.08 -0.85 15.79
N GLN A 202 -8.97 -1.09 16.71
CA GLN A 202 -8.69 -1.95 17.87
C GLN A 202 -8.67 -3.41 17.39
N THR A 203 -7.50 -3.91 17.03
CA THR A 203 -7.31 -5.34 16.72
C THR A 203 -7.49 -6.12 18.03
N GLN A 204 -8.71 -6.51 18.29
CA GLN A 204 -9.03 -7.34 19.47
C GLN A 204 -8.86 -8.82 19.05
N ARG A 205 -8.50 -9.65 20.00
CA ARG A 205 -8.39 -11.09 19.84
C ARG A 205 -9.59 -11.70 19.09
N ASP A 206 -10.80 -11.26 19.46
CA ASP A 206 -12.05 -11.76 18.85
C ASP A 206 -12.16 -11.43 17.36
N LEU A 207 -11.59 -10.30 16.91
CA LEU A 207 -11.51 -9.94 15.49
C LEU A 207 -10.58 -10.88 14.73
N CYS A 208 -9.42 -11.22 15.28
CA CYS A 208 -8.51 -12.18 14.69
C CYS A 208 -9.16 -13.57 14.60
N VAL A 209 -9.85 -14.01 15.64
CA VAL A 209 -10.59 -15.28 15.66
C VAL A 209 -11.68 -15.31 14.60
N ALA A 210 -12.49 -14.24 14.49
CA ALA A 210 -13.55 -14.14 13.49
C ALA A 210 -12.97 -14.13 12.06
N SER A 211 -11.93 -13.33 11.83
CA SER A 211 -11.23 -13.25 10.55
C SER A 211 -10.65 -14.62 10.16
N ASN A 212 -10.01 -15.36 11.09
CA ASN A 212 -9.43 -16.65 10.79
C ASN A 212 -10.48 -17.72 10.44
N ARG A 213 -11.68 -17.64 10.98
CA ARG A 213 -12.82 -18.47 10.52
C ARG A 213 -13.15 -18.18 9.04
N GLY A 214 -13.06 -16.92 8.61
CA GLY A 214 -13.20 -16.53 7.21
C GLY A 214 -12.12 -17.17 6.33
N HIS A 215 -10.85 -17.06 6.71
CA HIS A 215 -9.73 -17.69 6.01
C HIS A 215 -9.90 -19.20 5.89
N ARG A 216 -10.38 -19.87 6.96
CA ARG A 216 -10.63 -21.32 6.94
C ARG A 216 -11.72 -21.69 5.94
N ARG A 217 -12.80 -20.92 5.86
CA ARG A 217 -13.85 -21.15 4.82
C ARG A 217 -13.28 -21.03 3.41
N VAL A 218 -12.47 -19.99 3.15
CA VAL A 218 -11.82 -19.80 1.84
C VAL A 218 -10.89 -20.96 1.51
N TYR A 219 -10.02 -21.37 2.45
CA TYR A 219 -9.14 -22.52 2.29
C TYR A 219 -9.91 -23.79 1.95
N GLU A 220 -10.97 -24.11 2.71
CA GLU A 220 -11.79 -25.33 2.51
C GLU A 220 -12.40 -25.38 1.11
N ARG A 221 -12.84 -24.23 0.56
CA ARG A 221 -13.38 -24.16 -0.80
C ARG A 221 -12.30 -24.34 -1.86
N ILE A 222 -11.12 -23.75 -1.66
CA ILE A 222 -9.99 -23.91 -2.57
C ILE A 222 -9.52 -25.38 -2.57
N ALA A 223 -9.37 -26.00 -1.41
CA ALA A 223 -8.98 -27.39 -1.26
C ALA A 223 -10.01 -28.38 -1.84
N ALA A 224 -11.30 -28.00 -1.83
CA ALA A 224 -12.37 -28.78 -2.45
C ALA A 224 -12.49 -28.54 -3.96
N HIS A 225 -11.65 -27.71 -4.57
CA HIS A 225 -11.77 -27.29 -5.97
C HIS A 225 -13.16 -26.74 -6.31
N ASP A 226 -13.73 -25.90 -5.41
CA ASP A 226 -15.02 -25.23 -5.55
C ASP A 226 -14.78 -23.74 -5.89
N PRO A 227 -14.72 -23.35 -7.19
CA PRO A 227 -14.40 -21.99 -7.59
C PRO A 227 -15.43 -20.95 -7.14
N GLU A 228 -16.73 -21.27 -7.30
CA GLU A 228 -17.83 -20.40 -6.94
C GLU A 228 -17.87 -20.20 -5.41
N GLY A 229 -17.76 -21.28 -4.66
CA GLY A 229 -17.68 -21.21 -3.19
C GLY A 229 -16.44 -20.49 -2.68
N ALA A 230 -15.30 -20.61 -3.36
CA ALA A 230 -14.07 -19.89 -3.00
C ALA A 230 -14.23 -18.37 -3.21
N ALA A 231 -14.84 -17.97 -4.34
CA ALA A 231 -15.13 -16.56 -4.61
C ALA A 231 -16.09 -15.96 -3.57
N GLU A 232 -17.19 -16.64 -3.28
CA GLU A 232 -18.17 -16.20 -2.28
C GLU A 232 -17.56 -16.13 -0.87
N ALA A 233 -16.79 -17.14 -0.48
CA ALA A 233 -16.13 -17.16 0.81
C ALA A 233 -15.11 -16.00 0.97
N MET A 234 -14.34 -15.68 -0.08
CA MET A 234 -13.40 -14.57 -0.08
C MET A 234 -14.14 -13.22 -0.02
N PHE A 235 -15.19 -13.05 -0.83
CA PHE A 235 -16.02 -11.84 -0.81
C PHE A 235 -16.59 -11.58 0.58
N THR A 236 -17.16 -12.60 1.19
CA THR A 236 -17.75 -12.54 2.53
C THR A 236 -16.68 -12.23 3.58
N HIS A 237 -15.54 -12.93 3.51
CA HIS A 237 -14.43 -12.73 4.44
C HIS A 237 -13.93 -11.28 4.46
N ILE A 238 -13.64 -10.71 3.29
CA ILE A 238 -13.14 -9.32 3.19
C ILE A 238 -14.20 -8.33 3.67
N THR A 239 -15.46 -8.55 3.32
CA THR A 239 -16.57 -7.69 3.72
C THR A 239 -16.78 -7.71 5.23
N GLU A 240 -16.92 -8.91 5.85
CA GLU A 240 -17.11 -9.08 7.29
C GLU A 240 -15.94 -8.48 8.09
N ALA A 241 -14.70 -8.76 7.67
CA ALA A 241 -13.50 -8.24 8.32
C ALA A 241 -13.45 -6.71 8.32
N TRP A 242 -13.96 -6.06 7.27
CA TRP A 242 -14.05 -4.59 7.20
C TRP A 242 -15.20 -4.04 8.04
N LEU A 243 -16.41 -4.59 7.93
CA LEU A 243 -17.57 -4.08 8.66
C LEU A 243 -17.34 -4.05 10.17
N VAL A 244 -16.69 -5.07 10.72
CA VAL A 244 -16.37 -5.12 12.15
C VAL A 244 -15.36 -4.03 12.53
N ARG A 245 -14.35 -3.74 11.70
CA ARG A 245 -13.38 -2.67 11.93
C ARG A 245 -13.99 -1.27 11.78
N ARG A 246 -14.85 -1.10 10.76
CA ARG A 246 -15.53 0.15 10.45
C ARG A 246 -16.55 0.55 11.52
N ALA A 247 -17.27 -0.43 12.02
CA ALA A 247 -18.33 -0.26 13.01
C ALA A 247 -17.83 0.12 14.39
N GLY A 248 -16.60 0.45 14.67
CA GLY A 248 -16.14 0.85 16.00
C GLY A 248 -17.31 1.29 16.90
N PRO A 249 -17.30 1.40 18.19
CA PRO A 249 -18.49 1.58 19.02
C PRO A 249 -19.33 2.81 18.58
N GLY A 250 -20.39 2.58 17.77
CA GLY A 250 -21.32 3.60 17.29
C GLY A 250 -21.15 4.11 15.86
N GLY A 251 -20.33 3.46 15.02
CA GLY A 251 -20.17 3.84 13.60
C GLY A 251 -21.30 3.34 12.69
N PRO A 252 -21.70 4.10 11.64
CA PRO A 252 -22.75 3.68 10.70
C PRO A 252 -22.27 2.57 9.77
N GLU A 253 -23.19 1.63 9.51
CA GLU A 253 -23.06 0.60 8.49
C GLU A 253 -23.06 1.22 7.08
N ARG A 254 -21.94 1.16 6.34
CA ARG A 254 -21.87 1.62 4.95
C ARG A 254 -20.99 0.67 4.16
N LEU A 255 -21.59 -0.24 3.43
CA LEU A 255 -20.96 -1.05 2.38
C LEU A 255 -22.03 -1.58 1.42
N GLU A 256 -22.84 -0.71 0.84
CA GLU A 256 -23.82 -1.09 -0.18
C GLU A 256 -23.40 -0.65 -1.60
N ARG A 257 -22.12 -0.84 -2.00
CA ARG A 257 -21.73 -0.58 -3.40
C ARG A 257 -21.20 -1.84 -4.07
#